data_515125cc5e1c8e00856d8d16f7fc5e4f
#
_entry.id   515125cc5e1c8e00856d8d16f7fc5e4f
#
_cell.length_a   1.000
_cell.length_b   1.000
_cell.length_c   1.000
_cell.angle_alpha   90.00
_cell.angle_beta   90.00
_cell.angle_gamma   90.00
#
_symmetry.space_group_name_H-M   'P 1'
#
loop_
_entity.id
_entity.type
_entity.pdbx_description
1 polymer ?
#
loop_
_entity_poly.entity_id
_entity_poly.type
_entity_poly.pdbx_seq_one_letter_code
_entity_poly.pdbx_strand_id
1 'polypeptide(L)'
;MVEKYSIRTDLALEEKERFEEENVEVQGVVLEEEYDEEWEVRTTTVIIKTENGAKTMGKPVGTYITMEAPNLAVPDEAYHREISVKIAECVERLLRHKWKRQEKRDTGEDVSVLMVGLGNRAVTPDALGPRVADNLNITRHIVREYGKYAMGEDEVTLVSALVPGVMAQTGMETA
;
A
#
# COMPACT_ATOMS: atom_id res chain seq x y z
N MET A 1 36.20 -13.29 5.02
CA MET A 1 34.85 -13.55 4.47
C MET A 1 34.10 -12.27 4.72
N VAL A 2 34.00 -11.41 3.70
CA VAL A 2 33.28 -10.13 3.83
C VAL A 2 31.80 -10.45 3.68
N GLU A 3 31.02 -10.29 4.73
CA GLU A 3 29.56 -10.35 4.62
C GLU A 3 29.12 -9.25 3.64
N LYS A 4 28.56 -9.67 2.51
CA LYS A 4 27.93 -8.76 1.57
C LYS A 4 26.72 -8.16 2.29
N TYR A 5 26.81 -6.93 2.72
CA TYR A 5 25.64 -6.15 3.14
C TYR A 5 24.65 -6.12 1.98
N SER A 6 23.56 -6.85 2.09
CA SER A 6 22.42 -6.74 1.18
C SER A 6 21.68 -5.48 1.58
N ILE A 7 21.64 -4.49 0.69
CA ILE A 7 20.77 -3.33 0.87
C ILE A 7 19.34 -3.87 0.82
N ARG A 8 18.62 -3.77 1.93
CA ARG A 8 17.19 -4.05 1.96
C ARG A 8 16.44 -2.86 1.38
N THR A 9 15.74 -3.09 0.30
CA THR A 9 14.79 -2.13 -0.26
C THR A 9 13.37 -2.51 0.11
N ASP A 10 12.55 -1.53 0.47
CA ASP A 10 11.13 -1.67 0.73
C ASP A 10 10.28 -1.48 -0.53
N LEU A 11 10.87 -0.98 -1.62
CA LEU A 11 10.19 -0.83 -2.89
C LEU A 11 10.33 -2.07 -3.78
N ALA A 12 9.19 -2.62 -4.20
CA ALA A 12 9.16 -3.74 -5.16
C ALA A 12 9.69 -3.32 -6.55
N LEU A 13 9.65 -2.01 -6.85
CA LEU A 13 10.17 -1.42 -8.07
C LEU A 13 11.70 -1.57 -8.15
N GLU A 14 12.43 -1.27 -7.08
CA GLU A 14 13.90 -1.38 -7.03
C GLU A 14 14.37 -2.83 -7.23
N GLU A 15 13.66 -3.80 -6.65
CA GLU A 15 13.93 -5.22 -6.89
C GLU A 15 13.66 -5.60 -8.36
N LYS A 16 12.59 -5.06 -8.97
CA LYS A 16 12.28 -5.26 -10.39
C LYS A 16 13.41 -4.73 -11.29
N GLU A 17 13.84 -3.48 -11.09
CA GLU A 17 14.91 -2.85 -11.87
C GLU A 17 16.20 -3.68 -11.84
N ARG A 18 16.54 -4.24 -10.69
CA ARG A 18 17.68 -5.14 -10.54
C ARG A 18 17.55 -6.40 -11.41
N PHE A 19 16.35 -6.99 -11.54
CA PHE A 19 16.13 -8.16 -12.38
C PHE A 19 16.07 -7.82 -13.87
N GLU A 20 15.59 -6.63 -14.23
CA GLU A 20 15.63 -6.16 -15.62
C GLU A 20 17.05 -5.90 -16.12
N GLU A 21 17.92 -5.33 -15.28
CA GLU A 21 19.35 -5.18 -15.59
C GLU A 21 20.03 -6.54 -15.83
N GLU A 22 19.58 -7.58 -15.15
CA GLU A 22 20.08 -8.96 -15.30
C GLU A 22 19.39 -9.75 -16.43
N ASN A 23 18.40 -9.17 -17.15
CA ASN A 23 17.55 -9.83 -18.15
C ASN A 23 16.86 -11.10 -17.66
N VAL A 24 16.41 -11.12 -16.40
CA VAL A 24 15.74 -12.27 -15.77
C VAL A 24 14.23 -12.04 -15.71
N GLU A 25 13.44 -12.80 -16.47
CA GLU A 25 11.99 -12.89 -16.25
C GLU A 25 11.69 -13.67 -14.98
N VAL A 26 11.08 -13.01 -13.99
CA VAL A 26 10.68 -13.66 -12.74
C VAL A 26 9.35 -14.36 -12.89
N GLN A 27 9.37 -15.68 -12.94
CA GLN A 27 8.17 -16.50 -13.10
C GLN A 27 7.22 -16.31 -11.91
N GLY A 28 5.96 -15.91 -12.20
CA GLY A 28 4.93 -15.68 -11.17
C GLY A 28 4.90 -14.25 -10.64
N VAL A 29 5.62 -13.33 -11.27
CA VAL A 29 5.52 -11.89 -11.06
C VAL A 29 4.96 -11.24 -12.32
N VAL A 30 4.04 -10.30 -12.15
CA VAL A 30 3.47 -9.48 -13.24
C VAL A 30 3.74 -8.03 -12.93
N LEU A 31 4.14 -7.30 -13.95
CA LEU A 31 4.38 -5.88 -13.90
C LEU A 31 3.42 -5.16 -14.84
N GLU A 32 2.89 -4.05 -14.37
CA GLU A 32 2.08 -3.11 -15.13
C GLU A 32 2.58 -1.70 -14.85
N GLU A 33 2.82 -0.93 -15.91
CA GLU A 33 3.21 0.48 -15.82
C GLU A 33 2.19 1.35 -16.53
N GLU A 34 1.78 2.42 -15.87
CA GLU A 34 0.88 3.44 -16.40
C GLU A 34 1.59 4.80 -16.25
N TYR A 35 1.58 5.60 -17.30
CA TYR A 35 2.10 6.96 -17.27
C TYR A 35 1.03 7.96 -17.71
N ASP A 36 0.78 8.92 -16.83
CA ASP A 36 -0.13 10.03 -17.09
C ASP A 36 0.70 11.24 -17.53
N GLU A 37 0.57 11.61 -18.81
CA GLU A 37 1.31 12.72 -19.42
C GLU A 37 0.85 14.09 -18.92
N GLU A 38 -0.44 14.23 -18.54
CA GLU A 38 -0.99 15.50 -18.08
C GLU A 38 -0.44 15.91 -16.72
N TRP A 39 -0.30 14.92 -15.82
CA TRP A 39 0.13 15.14 -14.45
C TRP A 39 1.57 14.66 -14.17
N GLU A 40 2.25 14.16 -15.20
CA GLU A 40 3.60 13.60 -15.10
C GLU A 40 3.74 12.54 -14.00
N VAL A 41 2.71 11.69 -13.85
CA VAL A 41 2.64 10.65 -12.82
C VAL A 41 2.90 9.29 -13.43
N ARG A 42 3.85 8.57 -12.88
CA ARG A 42 4.08 7.16 -13.18
C ARG A 42 3.53 6.29 -12.06
N THR A 43 2.74 5.29 -12.43
CA THR A 43 2.22 4.28 -11.50
C THR A 43 2.72 2.91 -11.94
N THR A 44 3.52 2.27 -11.10
CA THR A 44 4.04 0.93 -11.32
C THR A 44 3.36 -0.06 -10.38
N THR A 45 2.73 -1.09 -10.93
CA THR A 45 2.09 -2.16 -10.18
C THR A 45 2.86 -3.46 -10.34
N VAL A 46 3.36 -4.01 -9.24
CA VAL A 46 4.04 -5.31 -9.18
C VAL A 46 3.13 -6.31 -8.47
N ILE A 47 2.75 -7.39 -9.16
CA ILE A 47 1.88 -8.43 -8.62
C ILE A 47 2.68 -9.72 -8.45
N ILE A 48 2.97 -10.10 -7.22
CA ILE A 48 3.65 -11.36 -6.89
C ILE A 48 2.57 -12.41 -6.65
N LYS A 49 2.47 -13.40 -7.55
CA LYS A 49 1.40 -14.40 -7.57
C LYS A 49 1.78 -15.73 -6.93
N THR A 50 3.07 -16.03 -6.87
CA THR A 50 3.57 -17.35 -6.44
C THR A 50 4.62 -17.25 -5.34
N GLU A 51 4.77 -18.33 -4.57
CA GLU A 51 5.82 -18.44 -3.53
C GLU A 51 7.23 -18.38 -4.13
N ASN A 52 7.41 -18.87 -5.36
CA ASN A 52 8.71 -18.76 -6.05
C ASN A 52 9.01 -17.31 -6.41
N GLY A 53 8.01 -16.56 -6.94
CA GLY A 53 8.12 -15.13 -7.16
C GLY A 53 8.42 -14.37 -5.87
N ALA A 54 7.75 -14.73 -4.78
CA ALA A 54 7.97 -14.12 -3.47
C ALA A 54 9.41 -14.32 -2.97
N LYS A 55 9.96 -15.52 -3.11
CA LYS A 55 11.36 -15.82 -2.74
C LYS A 55 12.37 -15.06 -3.60
N THR A 56 12.10 -14.96 -4.91
CA THR A 56 13.00 -14.27 -5.84
C THR A 56 12.98 -12.76 -5.60
N MET A 57 11.79 -12.18 -5.41
CA MET A 57 11.62 -10.74 -5.13
C MET A 57 11.94 -10.34 -3.68
N GLY A 58 12.18 -11.31 -2.77
CA GLY A 58 12.38 -11.02 -1.35
C GLY A 58 11.16 -10.42 -0.64
N LYS A 59 9.96 -10.51 -1.25
CA LYS A 59 8.73 -9.90 -0.76
C LYS A 59 7.58 -10.91 -0.73
N PRO A 60 6.63 -10.79 0.20
CA PRO A 60 5.47 -11.68 0.26
C PRO A 60 4.62 -11.68 -1.01
N VAL A 61 3.84 -12.74 -1.21
CA VAL A 61 2.78 -12.77 -2.24
C VAL A 61 1.79 -11.64 -1.99
N GLY A 62 1.59 -10.79 -3.00
CA GLY A 62 0.76 -9.60 -2.87
C GLY A 62 0.83 -8.68 -4.08
N THR A 63 0.16 -7.54 -3.96
CA THR A 63 0.19 -6.46 -4.96
C THR A 63 0.87 -5.24 -4.34
N TYR A 64 1.83 -4.70 -5.04
CA TYR A 64 2.64 -3.55 -4.67
C TYR A 64 2.43 -2.46 -5.71
N ILE A 65 2.06 -1.27 -5.28
CA ILE A 65 1.85 -0.12 -6.17
C ILE A 65 2.82 0.98 -5.74
N THR A 66 3.64 1.44 -6.66
CA THR A 66 4.52 2.59 -6.49
C THR A 66 4.01 3.72 -7.38
N MET A 67 3.82 4.89 -6.81
CA MET A 67 3.43 6.09 -7.55
C MET A 67 4.53 7.13 -7.43
N GLU A 68 5.04 7.57 -8.59
CA GLU A 68 6.04 8.63 -8.71
C GLU A 68 5.35 9.89 -9.18
N ALA A 69 5.33 10.91 -8.33
CA ALA A 69 4.69 12.20 -8.59
C ALA A 69 5.71 13.32 -8.26
N PRO A 70 6.57 13.70 -9.21
CA PRO A 70 7.74 14.56 -8.96
C PRO A 70 7.38 15.96 -8.46
N ASN A 71 6.21 16.47 -8.83
CA ASN A 71 5.78 17.82 -8.50
C ASN A 71 5.07 17.94 -7.13
N LEU A 72 5.01 16.88 -6.31
CA LEU A 72 4.42 16.93 -4.96
C LEU A 72 5.10 17.94 -4.02
N ALA A 73 6.37 18.27 -4.24
CA ALA A 73 7.10 19.27 -3.46
C ALA A 73 6.73 20.72 -3.82
N VAL A 74 6.06 20.93 -4.96
CA VAL A 74 5.63 22.26 -5.41
C VAL A 74 4.27 22.57 -4.78
N PRO A 75 4.04 23.81 -4.27
CA PRO A 75 2.74 24.19 -3.66
C PRO A 75 1.69 24.46 -4.76
N ASP A 76 1.13 23.40 -5.33
CA ASP A 76 0.07 23.40 -6.33
C ASP A 76 -1.13 22.59 -5.82
N GLU A 77 -2.20 23.29 -5.45
CA GLU A 77 -3.41 22.65 -4.91
C GLU A 77 -4.11 21.73 -5.92
N ALA A 78 -4.10 22.09 -7.21
CA ALA A 78 -4.75 21.29 -8.25
C ALA A 78 -3.97 19.97 -8.43
N TYR A 79 -2.64 20.04 -8.48
CA TYR A 79 -1.79 18.88 -8.55
C TYR A 79 -1.95 17.97 -7.33
N HIS A 80 -1.89 18.54 -6.12
CA HIS A 80 -2.05 17.77 -4.89
C HIS A 80 -3.40 17.08 -4.79
N ARG A 81 -4.47 17.75 -5.24
CA ARG A 81 -5.82 17.16 -5.26
C ARG A 81 -5.88 15.99 -6.22
N GLU A 82 -5.34 16.15 -7.44
CA GLU A 82 -5.34 15.09 -8.44
C GLU A 82 -4.53 13.86 -7.98
N ILE A 83 -3.33 14.10 -7.43
CA ILE A 83 -2.53 13.00 -6.88
C ILE A 83 -3.25 12.28 -5.74
N SER A 84 -3.96 13.01 -4.89
CA SER A 84 -4.76 12.41 -3.81
C SER A 84 -5.87 11.50 -4.36
N VAL A 85 -6.53 11.90 -5.46
CA VAL A 85 -7.53 11.08 -6.15
C VAL A 85 -6.89 9.82 -6.72
N LYS A 86 -5.77 9.95 -7.43
CA LYS A 86 -5.05 8.80 -8.00
C LYS A 86 -4.58 7.81 -6.93
N ILE A 87 -4.09 8.30 -5.78
CA ILE A 87 -3.75 7.43 -4.64
C ILE A 87 -5.00 6.70 -4.12
N ALA A 88 -6.12 7.40 -3.98
CA ALA A 88 -7.38 6.80 -3.53
C ALA A 88 -7.87 5.69 -4.48
N GLU A 89 -7.78 5.91 -5.80
CA GLU A 89 -8.10 4.90 -6.82
C GLU A 89 -7.20 3.67 -6.73
N CYS A 90 -5.90 3.86 -6.50
CA CYS A 90 -4.97 2.75 -6.27
C CYS A 90 -5.34 1.93 -5.02
N VAL A 91 -5.67 2.59 -3.92
CA VAL A 91 -6.12 1.93 -2.68
C VAL A 91 -7.43 1.18 -2.92
N GLU A 92 -8.39 1.80 -3.61
CA GLU A 92 -9.67 1.17 -3.96
C GLU A 92 -9.45 -0.07 -4.84
N ARG A 93 -8.57 -0.02 -5.83
CA ARG A 93 -8.20 -1.16 -6.69
C ARG A 93 -7.66 -2.33 -5.87
N LEU A 94 -6.79 -2.06 -4.89
CA LEU A 94 -6.27 -3.09 -3.97
C LEU A 94 -7.37 -3.72 -3.11
N LEU A 95 -8.32 -2.93 -2.62
CA LEU A 95 -9.44 -3.40 -1.79
C LEU A 95 -10.45 -4.20 -2.60
N ARG A 96 -10.86 -3.73 -3.78
CA ARG A 96 -11.83 -4.40 -4.66
C ARG A 96 -11.40 -5.81 -5.04
N HIS A 97 -10.12 -6.05 -5.23
CA HIS A 97 -9.63 -7.39 -5.54
C HIS A 97 -9.88 -8.38 -4.40
N LYS A 98 -9.79 -7.93 -3.15
CA LYS A 98 -10.09 -8.74 -1.96
C LYS A 98 -11.60 -8.90 -1.73
N TRP A 99 -12.40 -7.86 -1.95
CA TRP A 99 -13.85 -7.92 -1.79
C TRP A 99 -14.50 -8.94 -2.73
N LYS A 100 -14.20 -8.90 -4.03
CA LYS A 100 -14.66 -9.89 -5.00
C LYS A 100 -14.28 -11.34 -4.63
N ARG A 101 -13.20 -11.53 -3.90
CA ARG A 101 -12.75 -12.85 -3.44
C ARG A 101 -13.51 -13.32 -2.21
N GLN A 102 -14.01 -12.40 -1.39
CA GLN A 102 -14.76 -12.67 -0.17
C GLN A 102 -16.25 -12.90 -0.48
N GLU A 103 -16.86 -12.14 -1.38
CA GLU A 103 -18.20 -12.37 -1.92
C GLU A 103 -18.39 -13.79 -2.47
N LYS A 104 -17.34 -14.36 -3.07
CA LYS A 104 -17.34 -15.75 -3.57
C LYS A 104 -17.27 -16.80 -2.47
N ARG A 105 -16.97 -16.44 -1.22
CA ARG A 105 -16.82 -17.41 -0.12
C ARG A 105 -18.09 -17.62 0.70
N ASP A 106 -19.09 -16.76 0.55
CA ASP A 106 -20.39 -16.82 1.24
C ASP A 106 -20.31 -17.20 2.74
N THR A 107 -19.26 -16.65 3.41
CA THR A 107 -18.97 -16.99 4.82
C THR A 107 -19.80 -16.17 5.81
N GLY A 108 -20.57 -15.18 5.34
CA GLY A 108 -21.32 -14.26 6.20
C GLY A 108 -20.44 -13.41 7.13
N GLU A 109 -19.12 -13.46 6.95
CA GLU A 109 -18.17 -12.69 7.74
C GLU A 109 -18.00 -11.27 7.16
N ASP A 110 -17.95 -10.30 8.05
CA ASP A 110 -17.72 -8.90 7.68
C ASP A 110 -16.32 -8.67 7.10
N VAL A 111 -16.24 -7.85 6.07
CA VAL A 111 -14.95 -7.44 5.50
C VAL A 111 -14.16 -6.63 6.53
N SER A 112 -12.96 -7.09 6.85
CA SER A 112 -12.06 -6.41 7.78
C SER A 112 -10.82 -5.88 7.07
N VAL A 113 -10.53 -4.59 7.27
CA VAL A 113 -9.38 -3.88 6.72
C VAL A 113 -8.50 -3.37 7.86
N LEU A 114 -7.21 -3.67 7.79
CA LEU A 114 -6.19 -3.03 8.60
C LEU A 114 -5.33 -2.13 7.70
N MET A 115 -5.38 -0.83 7.94
CA MET A 115 -4.49 0.14 7.32
C MET A 115 -3.25 0.33 8.21
N VAL A 116 -2.07 0.14 7.64
CA VAL A 116 -0.80 0.39 8.34
C VAL A 116 -0.11 1.57 7.66
N GLY A 117 -0.06 2.71 8.35
CA GLY A 117 0.62 3.93 7.88
C GLY A 117 2.08 3.90 8.28
N LEU A 118 2.96 3.46 7.37
CA LEU A 118 4.41 3.48 7.59
C LEU A 118 4.96 4.89 7.38
N GLY A 119 6.00 5.23 8.14
CA GLY A 119 6.74 6.48 8.02
C GLY A 119 6.86 7.24 9.34
N ASN A 120 7.44 8.44 9.26
CA ASN A 120 7.75 9.30 10.39
C ASN A 120 6.93 10.60 10.34
N ARG A 121 6.03 10.79 11.30
CA ARG A 121 5.21 12.03 11.41
C ARG A 121 6.01 13.31 11.54
N ALA A 122 7.21 13.24 12.10
CA ALA A 122 8.07 14.39 12.32
C ALA A 122 8.89 14.81 11.09
N VAL A 123 8.88 14.00 10.02
CA VAL A 123 9.63 14.22 8.79
C VAL A 123 8.63 14.38 7.65
N THR A 124 8.48 15.59 7.12
CA THR A 124 7.45 15.93 6.11
C THR A 124 7.42 14.97 4.92
N PRO A 125 8.52 14.64 4.23
CA PRO A 125 8.49 13.73 3.09
C PRO A 125 8.14 12.28 3.47
N ASP A 126 8.22 11.91 4.75
CA ASP A 126 7.95 10.56 5.26
C ASP A 126 6.63 10.47 6.08
N ALA A 127 5.84 11.55 6.11
CA ALA A 127 4.67 11.64 6.96
C ALA A 127 3.36 11.19 6.30
N LEU A 128 3.36 10.83 5.01
CA LEU A 128 2.13 10.55 4.24
C LEU A 128 1.34 9.40 4.86
N GLY A 129 1.96 8.24 5.04
CA GLY A 129 1.31 7.04 5.61
C GLY A 129 0.69 7.29 6.99
N PRO A 130 1.45 7.82 7.96
CA PRO A 130 0.91 8.21 9.27
C PRO A 130 -0.26 9.18 9.19
N ARG A 131 -0.20 10.21 8.34
CA ARG A 131 -1.27 11.20 8.20
C ARG A 131 -2.52 10.62 7.54
N VAL A 132 -2.38 9.73 6.57
CA VAL A 132 -3.51 8.99 6.00
C VAL A 132 -4.20 8.18 7.09
N ALA A 133 -3.45 7.42 7.88
CA ALA A 133 -4.01 6.61 8.97
C ALA A 133 -4.74 7.47 10.03
N ASP A 134 -4.23 8.67 10.35
CA ASP A 134 -4.85 9.60 11.29
C ASP A 134 -6.19 10.18 10.81
N ASN A 135 -6.40 10.23 9.47
CA ASN A 135 -7.61 10.79 8.87
C ASN A 135 -8.63 9.72 8.42
N LEU A 136 -8.35 8.43 8.65
CA LEU A 136 -9.28 7.37 8.31
C LEU A 136 -10.47 7.29 9.27
N ASN A 137 -11.62 6.97 8.71
CA ASN A 137 -12.80 6.62 9.48
C ASN A 137 -12.66 5.22 10.07
N ILE A 138 -12.37 5.11 11.36
CA ILE A 138 -12.20 3.84 12.05
C ILE A 138 -13.55 3.32 12.54
N THR A 139 -14.02 2.23 11.95
CA THR A 139 -15.37 1.69 12.16
C THR A 139 -15.41 0.45 13.04
N ARG A 140 -14.32 -0.34 13.06
CA ARG A 140 -14.30 -1.65 13.70
C ARG A 140 -14.76 -1.64 15.18
N HIS A 141 -14.30 -0.68 15.98
CA HIS A 141 -14.66 -0.59 17.39
C HIS A 141 -16.12 -0.20 17.57
N ILE A 142 -16.65 0.71 16.75
CA ILE A 142 -18.04 1.15 16.79
C ILE A 142 -18.97 -0.03 16.48
N VAL A 143 -18.70 -0.75 15.37
CA VAL A 143 -19.51 -1.88 14.96
C VAL A 143 -19.49 -3.02 15.99
N ARG A 144 -18.34 -3.26 16.62
CA ARG A 144 -18.21 -4.31 17.63
C ARG A 144 -18.92 -3.98 18.95
N GLU A 145 -18.93 -2.72 19.35
CA GLU A 145 -19.53 -2.28 20.60
C GLU A 145 -21.04 -2.02 20.45
N TYR A 146 -21.45 -1.37 19.36
CA TYR A 146 -22.82 -0.87 19.18
C TYR A 146 -23.59 -1.56 18.04
N GLY A 147 -22.95 -2.44 17.30
CA GLY A 147 -23.53 -3.09 16.12
C GLY A 147 -23.47 -2.24 14.85
N LYS A 148 -23.76 -2.87 13.71
CA LYS A 148 -23.71 -2.22 12.38
C LYS A 148 -24.67 -1.03 12.25
N TYR A 149 -25.85 -1.14 12.84
CA TYR A 149 -26.88 -0.10 12.79
C TYR A 149 -26.45 1.24 13.41
N ALA A 150 -25.43 1.24 14.29
CA ALA A 150 -24.90 2.47 14.86
C ALA A 150 -24.26 3.39 13.81
N MET A 151 -23.89 2.85 12.66
CA MET A 151 -23.31 3.61 11.52
C MET A 151 -24.39 4.10 10.55
N GLY A 152 -25.66 3.69 10.71
CA GLY A 152 -26.74 4.05 9.81
C GLY A 152 -26.74 3.34 8.46
N GLU A 153 -25.90 2.31 8.29
CA GLU A 153 -25.73 1.54 7.07
C GLU A 153 -25.89 0.04 7.34
N ASP A 154 -26.45 -0.68 6.37
CA ASP A 154 -26.64 -2.13 6.46
C ASP A 154 -25.33 -2.91 6.24
N GLU A 155 -24.41 -2.33 5.45
CA GLU A 155 -23.10 -2.90 5.15
C GLU A 155 -21.99 -1.96 5.60
N VAL A 156 -21.21 -2.38 6.59
CA VAL A 156 -20.09 -1.59 7.12
C VAL A 156 -18.80 -2.40 7.07
N THR A 157 -17.80 -1.87 6.39
CA THR A 157 -16.44 -2.42 6.43
C THR A 157 -15.80 -2.18 7.80
N LEU A 158 -15.23 -3.21 8.41
CA LEU A 158 -14.52 -3.11 9.69
C LEU A 158 -13.11 -2.53 9.47
N VAL A 159 -12.96 -1.22 9.59
CA VAL A 159 -11.68 -0.53 9.39
C VAL A 159 -10.97 -0.33 10.73
N SER A 160 -9.67 -0.68 10.73
CA SER A 160 -8.72 -0.38 11.79
C SER A 160 -7.48 0.27 11.20
N ALA A 161 -6.78 1.12 11.96
CA ALA A 161 -5.53 1.71 11.54
C ALA A 161 -4.44 1.51 12.60
N LEU A 162 -3.19 1.43 12.13
CA LEU A 162 -2.00 1.35 12.95
C LEU A 162 -0.90 2.23 12.35
N VAL A 163 -0.21 2.98 13.19
CA VAL A 163 1.02 3.71 12.84
C VAL A 163 2.13 3.21 13.76
N PRO A 164 2.98 2.28 13.27
CA PRO A 164 3.99 1.65 14.12
C PRO A 164 5.14 2.59 14.52
N GLY A 165 5.35 3.67 13.76
CA GLY A 165 6.50 4.55 13.91
C GLY A 165 7.72 4.05 13.14
N VAL A 166 8.88 4.63 13.42
CA VAL A 166 10.14 4.31 12.77
C VAL A 166 11.20 3.88 13.78
N MET A 167 12.26 3.21 13.33
CA MET A 167 13.35 2.71 14.19
C MET A 167 13.92 3.81 15.10
N ALA A 168 14.08 5.04 14.60
CA ALA A 168 14.60 6.16 15.38
C ALA A 168 13.72 6.53 16.59
N GLN A 169 12.44 6.18 16.58
CA GLN A 169 11.47 6.45 17.64
C GLN A 169 11.22 5.23 18.52
N THR A 170 11.17 4.04 17.93
CA THR A 170 10.74 2.80 18.59
C THR A 170 11.90 1.86 18.94
N GLY A 171 13.05 2.02 18.31
CA GLY A 171 14.17 1.06 18.38
C GLY A 171 13.90 -0.26 17.64
N MET A 172 12.79 -0.37 16.88
CA MET A 172 12.37 -1.55 16.14
C MET A 172 12.19 -1.24 14.67
N GLU A 173 12.64 -2.14 13.81
CA GLU A 173 12.36 -2.11 12.38
C GLU A 173 10.92 -2.59 12.16
N THR A 174 10.15 -1.87 11.33
CA THR A 174 8.73 -2.15 11.08
C THR A 174 8.42 -2.54 9.64
N ALA A 175 9.41 -2.54 8.75
CA ALA A 175 9.30 -2.92 7.34
C ALA A 175 10.40 -3.89 6.93
#